data_c1777f26ac4858bb68e790eadb44828a
#
_entry.id   c1777f26ac4858bb68e790eadb44828a
#
_cell.length_a   1.000
_cell.length_b   1.000
_cell.length_c   1.000
_cell.angle_alpha   90.00
_cell.angle_beta   90.00
_cell.angle_gamma   90.00
#
_symmetry.space_group_name_H-M   'P 1'
#
loop_
_entity.id
_entity.type
_entity.pdbx_description
1 polymer ?
#
loop_
_entity_poly.entity_id
_entity_poly.type
_entity_poly.pdbx_seq_one_letter_code
_entity_poly.pdbx_strand_id
1 'polypeptide(L)'
;MDINRPDILAEVTAAFERYEDALVHNRIEVLDELFWPSEFTVRYGVGENLVGIEAIRAFRLARPSQGLARTLQNTVITTYGRDFGTTMTEFQRDGSTRHGRQSQSWVRLPQGWRVVAAHVSVIDL
;
A
#
# COMPACT_ATOMS: atom_id res chain seq x y z
N MET A 1 -17.25 -3.27 -17.67
CA MET A 1 -16.54 -2.12 -17.08
C MET A 1 -15.21 -1.91 -17.80
N ASP A 2 -14.70 -0.70 -17.79
CA ASP A 2 -13.43 -0.40 -18.44
C ASP A 2 -12.26 -0.85 -17.56
N ILE A 3 -11.38 -1.67 -18.10
CA ILE A 3 -10.17 -2.08 -17.42
C ILE A 3 -9.04 -1.15 -17.86
N ASN A 4 -8.31 -0.59 -16.90
CA ASN A 4 -7.15 0.28 -17.14
C ASN A 4 -7.48 1.49 -18.01
N ARG A 5 -8.58 2.14 -17.72
CA ARG A 5 -8.89 3.41 -18.33
C ARG A 5 -7.72 4.38 -18.09
N PRO A 6 -7.14 5.00 -19.15
CA PRO A 6 -5.86 5.71 -19.00
C PRO A 6 -5.85 6.80 -17.94
N ASP A 7 -6.92 7.57 -17.82
CA ASP A 7 -7.02 8.63 -16.81
C ASP A 7 -7.05 8.07 -15.40
N ILE A 8 -7.79 6.99 -15.18
CA ILE A 8 -7.91 6.36 -13.87
C ILE A 8 -6.63 5.62 -13.50
N LEU A 9 -6.04 4.91 -14.46
CA LEU A 9 -4.76 4.25 -14.24
C LEU A 9 -3.68 5.23 -13.80
N ALA A 10 -3.64 6.42 -14.43
CA ALA A 10 -2.69 7.47 -14.05
C ALA A 10 -2.92 7.95 -12.61
N GLU A 11 -4.17 8.08 -12.18
CA GLU A 11 -4.51 8.51 -10.81
C GLU A 11 -4.05 7.48 -9.78
N VAL A 12 -4.35 6.21 -9.99
CA VAL A 12 -3.95 5.15 -9.04
C VAL A 12 -2.43 4.99 -9.02
N THR A 13 -1.78 5.08 -10.18
CA THR A 13 -0.33 5.02 -10.26
C THR A 13 0.31 6.14 -9.45
N ALA A 14 -0.19 7.38 -9.56
CA ALA A 14 0.32 8.51 -8.77
C ALA A 14 0.11 8.30 -7.27
N ALA A 15 -1.05 7.77 -6.87
CA ALA A 15 -1.34 7.48 -5.47
C ALA A 15 -0.39 6.40 -4.92
N PHE A 16 -0.15 5.36 -5.69
CA PHE A 16 0.77 4.29 -5.33
C PHE A 16 2.21 4.80 -5.18
N GLU A 17 2.67 5.64 -6.10
CA GLU A 17 4.01 6.22 -6.03
C GLU A 17 4.15 7.12 -4.80
N ARG A 18 3.12 7.89 -4.47
CA ARG A 18 3.10 8.72 -3.27
C ARG A 18 3.17 7.85 -2.00
N TYR A 19 2.46 6.71 -1.99
CA TYR A 19 2.52 5.76 -0.89
C TYR A 19 3.94 5.20 -0.73
N GLU A 20 4.54 4.76 -1.83
CA GLU A 20 5.87 4.15 -1.80
C GLU A 20 6.93 5.14 -1.32
N ASP A 21 6.89 6.38 -1.79
CA ASP A 21 7.79 7.45 -1.34
C ASP A 21 7.61 7.69 0.16
N ALA A 22 6.38 7.77 0.63
CA ALA A 22 6.10 7.98 2.05
C ALA A 22 6.60 6.82 2.91
N LEU A 23 6.48 5.59 2.41
CA LEU A 23 6.93 4.40 3.14
C LEU A 23 8.44 4.40 3.33
N VAL A 24 9.21 4.55 2.24
CA VAL A 24 10.68 4.45 2.32
C VAL A 24 11.29 5.60 3.10
N HIS A 25 10.64 6.74 3.17
CA HIS A 25 11.07 7.91 3.95
C HIS A 25 10.37 8.02 5.31
N ASN A 26 9.54 7.03 5.67
CA ASN A 26 8.78 6.98 6.92
C ASN A 26 7.95 8.26 7.18
N ARG A 27 7.27 8.74 6.16
CA ARG A 27 6.36 9.89 6.28
C ARG A 27 5.00 9.40 6.78
N ILE A 28 4.88 9.29 8.10
CA ILE A 28 3.72 8.66 8.74
C ILE A 28 2.42 9.40 8.43
N GLU A 29 2.43 10.74 8.40
CA GLU A 29 1.22 11.52 8.11
C GLU A 29 0.67 11.21 6.71
N VAL A 30 1.55 11.01 5.74
CA VAL A 30 1.14 10.69 4.36
C VAL A 30 0.62 9.27 4.28
N LEU A 31 1.28 8.32 4.94
CA LEU A 31 0.80 6.94 5.02
C LEU A 31 -0.59 6.87 5.63
N ASP A 32 -0.81 7.58 6.73
CA ASP A 32 -2.11 7.61 7.41
C ASP A 32 -3.17 8.28 6.54
N GLU A 33 -2.81 9.34 5.80
CA GLU A 33 -3.73 9.99 4.87
C GLU A 33 -4.17 9.06 3.74
N LEU A 34 -3.28 8.24 3.21
CA LEU A 34 -3.56 7.37 2.09
C LEU A 34 -4.37 6.12 2.44
N PHE A 35 -4.55 5.83 3.72
CA PHE A 35 -5.42 4.75 4.16
C PHE A 35 -6.78 5.30 4.56
N TRP A 36 -7.84 4.58 4.18
CA TRP A 36 -9.20 4.97 4.53
C TRP A 36 -9.37 4.98 6.05
N PRO A 37 -9.79 6.11 6.67
CA PRO A 37 -9.94 6.20 8.12
C PRO A 37 -11.23 5.53 8.59
N SER A 38 -11.25 4.21 8.60
CA SER A 38 -12.43 3.41 8.88
C SER A 38 -12.07 2.19 9.72
N GLU A 39 -13.02 1.73 10.52
CA GLU A 39 -12.92 0.46 11.24
C GLU A 39 -12.90 -0.74 10.27
N PHE A 40 -13.32 -0.56 9.01
CA PHE A 40 -13.35 -1.61 8.00
C PHE A 40 -12.04 -1.76 7.23
N THR A 41 -11.10 -0.85 7.41
CA THR A 41 -9.80 -0.93 6.74
C THR A 41 -8.96 -2.01 7.40
N VAL A 42 -8.43 -2.94 6.58
CA VAL A 42 -7.66 -4.08 7.07
C VAL A 42 -6.28 -4.10 6.43
N ARG A 43 -5.24 -4.33 7.23
CA ARG A 43 -3.89 -4.55 6.73
C ARG A 43 -3.29 -5.78 7.42
N TYR A 44 -3.00 -6.81 6.64
CA TYR A 44 -2.22 -7.96 7.11
C TYR A 44 -0.76 -7.73 6.71
N GLY A 45 0.13 -7.79 7.69
CA GLY A 45 1.56 -7.69 7.47
C GLY A 45 2.25 -9.03 7.69
N VAL A 46 3.58 -9.00 7.67
CA VAL A 46 4.39 -10.22 7.78
C VAL A 46 4.15 -10.92 9.13
N GLY A 47 4.04 -10.16 10.20
CA GLY A 47 3.87 -10.72 11.54
C GLY A 47 2.65 -10.20 12.30
N GLU A 48 1.77 -9.42 11.67
CA GLU A 48 0.65 -8.79 12.37
C GLU A 48 -0.62 -8.77 11.53
N ASN A 49 -1.75 -8.82 12.22
CA ASN A 49 -3.07 -8.64 11.63
C ASN A 49 -3.67 -7.36 12.22
N LEU A 50 -3.84 -6.33 11.38
CA LEU A 50 -4.33 -5.03 11.82
C LEU A 50 -5.72 -4.81 11.23
N VAL A 51 -6.71 -4.74 12.09
CA VAL A 51 -8.11 -4.51 11.71
C VAL A 51 -8.53 -3.14 12.23
N GLY A 52 -8.93 -2.26 11.32
CA GLY A 52 -9.32 -0.89 11.63
C GLY A 52 -8.14 0.09 11.59
N ILE A 53 -8.46 1.33 11.26
CA ILE A 53 -7.44 2.38 11.08
C ILE A 53 -6.64 2.67 12.34
N GLU A 54 -7.26 2.54 13.53
CA GLU A 54 -6.57 2.84 14.78
C GLU A 54 -5.41 1.85 15.03
N ALA A 55 -5.64 0.56 14.77
CA ALA A 55 -4.59 -0.45 14.89
C ALA A 55 -3.45 -0.21 13.89
N ILE A 56 -3.81 0.20 12.66
CA ILE A 56 -2.83 0.50 11.61
C ILE A 56 -1.96 1.70 12.01
N ARG A 57 -2.57 2.76 12.51
CA ARG A 57 -1.85 3.95 12.97
C ARG A 57 -0.91 3.65 14.14
N ALA A 58 -1.40 2.90 15.12
CA ALA A 58 -0.59 2.52 16.28
C ALA A 58 0.63 1.70 15.87
N PHE A 59 0.45 0.76 14.94
CA PHE A 59 1.55 -0.05 14.43
C PHE A 59 2.63 0.80 13.76
N ARG A 60 2.22 1.76 12.92
CA ARG A 60 3.18 2.63 12.23
C ARG A 60 3.98 3.51 13.18
N LEU A 61 3.34 4.05 14.21
CA LEU A 61 4.01 4.87 15.22
C LEU A 61 5.07 4.06 16.00
N ALA A 62 4.79 2.80 16.28
CA ALA A 62 5.67 1.94 17.08
C ALA A 62 6.80 1.31 16.25
N ARG A 63 6.67 1.30 14.93
CA ARG A 63 7.63 0.63 14.04
C ARG A 63 8.94 1.42 13.94
N PRO A 64 10.12 0.74 13.91
CA PRO A 64 11.39 1.42 13.67
C PRO A 64 11.41 2.14 12.32
N SER A 65 12.09 3.27 12.27
CA SER A 65 12.25 4.04 11.03
C SER A 65 13.34 3.49 10.12
N GLN A 66 14.18 2.58 10.61
CA GLN A 66 15.24 1.95 9.83
C GLN A 66 14.73 0.74 9.07
N GLY A 67 15.42 0.37 7.99
CA GLY A 67 15.12 -0.85 7.24
C GLY A 67 13.89 -0.76 6.35
N LEU A 68 13.43 0.46 6.04
CA LEU A 68 12.25 0.65 5.17
C LEU A 68 12.61 0.78 3.69
N ALA A 69 13.88 1.12 3.38
CA ALA A 69 14.32 1.26 1.99
C ALA A 69 14.23 -0.09 1.27
N ARG A 70 13.69 -0.05 0.06
CA ARG A 70 13.45 -1.26 -0.74
C ARG A 70 13.41 -0.96 -2.23
N THR A 71 13.60 -1.98 -3.03
CA THR A 71 13.48 -1.94 -4.48
C THR A 71 12.23 -2.69 -4.90
N LEU A 72 11.42 -2.11 -5.77
CA LEU A 72 10.22 -2.75 -6.28
C LEU A 72 10.52 -3.51 -7.57
N GLN A 73 9.81 -4.63 -7.75
CA GLN A 73 9.92 -5.47 -8.94
C GLN A 73 8.52 -5.94 -9.33
N ASN A 74 8.32 -6.11 -10.64
CA ASN A 74 7.10 -6.72 -11.18
C ASN A 74 5.82 -6.04 -10.67
N THR A 75 5.81 -4.72 -10.66
CA THR A 75 4.65 -3.95 -10.21
C THR A 75 3.55 -4.01 -11.26
N VAL A 76 2.35 -4.41 -10.83
CA VAL A 76 1.17 -4.47 -11.69
C VAL A 76 0.07 -3.63 -11.06
N ILE A 77 -0.35 -2.60 -11.76
CA ILE A 77 -1.45 -1.72 -11.34
C ILE A 77 -2.60 -1.94 -12.30
N THR A 78 -3.77 -2.28 -11.77
CA THR A 78 -4.96 -2.52 -12.56
C THR A 78 -6.11 -1.69 -12.01
N THR A 79 -6.86 -1.02 -12.87
CA THR A 79 -8.06 -0.30 -12.47
C THR A 79 -9.30 -0.92 -13.10
N TYR A 80 -10.42 -0.82 -12.38
CA TYR A 80 -11.68 -1.47 -12.71
C TYR A 80 -12.76 -0.38 -12.64
N GLY A 81 -13.21 0.08 -13.79
CA GLY A 81 -14.13 1.21 -13.87
C GLY A 81 -13.43 2.51 -13.45
N ARG A 82 -14.13 3.33 -12.67
CA ARG A 82 -13.64 4.68 -12.32
C ARG A 82 -13.19 4.81 -10.87
N ASP A 83 -13.62 3.89 -9.99
CA ASP A 83 -13.52 4.12 -8.55
C ASP A 83 -12.77 3.03 -7.80
N PHE A 84 -12.16 2.06 -8.50
CA PHE A 84 -11.48 0.95 -7.85
C PHE A 84 -10.21 0.56 -8.60
N GLY A 85 -9.17 0.20 -7.85
CA GLY A 85 -7.92 -0.31 -8.43
C GLY A 85 -7.18 -1.21 -7.46
N THR A 86 -6.30 -2.04 -8.01
CA THR A 86 -5.38 -2.87 -7.24
C THR A 86 -3.96 -2.57 -7.63
N THR A 87 -3.06 -2.56 -6.65
CA THR A 87 -1.63 -2.46 -6.88
C THR A 87 -0.97 -3.69 -6.29
N MET A 88 -0.23 -4.40 -7.13
CA MET A 88 0.48 -5.62 -6.77
C MET A 88 1.95 -5.42 -7.06
N THR A 89 2.82 -5.68 -6.09
CA THR A 89 4.25 -5.53 -6.33
C THR A 89 5.03 -6.56 -5.52
N GLU A 90 6.21 -6.90 -6.03
CA GLU A 90 7.22 -7.60 -5.27
C GLU A 90 8.26 -6.60 -4.81
N PHE A 91 8.94 -6.89 -3.73
CA PHE A 91 9.97 -6.00 -3.24
C PHE A 91 11.12 -6.75 -2.58
N GLN A 92 12.27 -6.11 -2.57
CA GLN A 92 13.47 -6.57 -1.87
C GLN A 92 13.93 -5.43 -0.97
N ARG A 93 13.93 -5.65 0.34
CA ARG A 93 14.46 -4.66 1.28
C ARG A 93 15.99 -4.65 1.23
N ASP A 94 16.56 -3.47 1.38
CA ASP A 94 18.00 -3.32 1.44
C ASP A 94 18.56 -4.14 2.61
N GLY A 95 19.59 -4.95 2.33
CA GLY A 95 20.23 -5.78 3.34
C GLY A 95 19.50 -7.08 3.69
N SER A 96 18.38 -7.39 3.03
CA SER A 96 17.62 -8.63 3.25
C SER A 96 17.69 -9.53 2.01
N THR A 97 17.69 -10.85 2.24
CA THR A 97 17.62 -11.85 1.18
C THR A 97 16.20 -12.36 0.97
N ARG A 98 15.25 -11.96 1.82
CA ARG A 98 13.86 -12.42 1.72
C ARG A 98 13.12 -11.63 0.66
N HIS A 99 12.20 -12.29 -0.03
CA HIS A 99 11.43 -11.71 -1.13
C HIS A 99 10.05 -11.30 -0.63
N GLY A 100 9.72 -10.03 -0.80
CA GLY A 100 8.45 -9.47 -0.34
C GLY A 100 7.40 -9.44 -1.43
N ARG A 101 6.14 -9.49 -1.01
CA ARG A 101 4.98 -9.32 -1.89
C ARG A 101 3.98 -8.43 -1.18
N GLN A 102 3.39 -7.49 -1.93
CA GLN A 102 2.44 -6.53 -1.40
C GLN A 102 1.24 -6.41 -2.33
N SER A 103 0.05 -6.47 -1.75
CA SER A 103 -1.22 -6.22 -2.44
C SER A 103 -1.95 -5.09 -1.76
N GLN A 104 -2.49 -4.16 -2.54
CA GLN A 104 -3.32 -3.07 -2.02
C GLN A 104 -4.56 -2.92 -2.88
N SER A 105 -5.70 -2.74 -2.22
CA SER A 105 -6.96 -2.39 -2.87
C SER A 105 -7.25 -0.92 -2.61
N TRP A 106 -7.48 -0.17 -3.67
CA TRP A 106 -7.70 1.27 -3.65
C TRP A 106 -9.11 1.60 -4.09
N VAL A 107 -9.74 2.54 -3.38
CA VAL A 107 -11.07 3.05 -3.72
C VAL A 107 -11.00 4.57 -3.84
N ARG A 108 -11.65 5.12 -4.86
CA ARG A 108 -11.77 6.56 -4.99
C ARG A 108 -12.93 7.06 -4.13
N LEU A 109 -12.60 7.85 -3.13
CA LEU A 109 -13.53 8.46 -2.19
C LEU A 109 -13.58 9.97 -2.47
N PRO A 110 -14.51 10.72 -1.85
CA PRO A 110 -14.58 12.18 -2.08
C PRO A 110 -13.27 12.90 -1.80
N GLN A 111 -12.47 12.43 -0.83
CA GLN A 111 -11.18 13.03 -0.46
C GLN A 111 -10.02 12.54 -1.35
N GLY A 112 -10.24 11.57 -2.23
CA GLY A 112 -9.24 11.02 -3.12
C GLY A 112 -9.10 9.52 -3.00
N TRP A 113 -8.07 8.97 -3.64
CA TRP A 113 -7.80 7.53 -3.61
C TRP A 113 -7.27 7.11 -2.24
N ARG A 114 -7.85 6.03 -1.70
CA ARG A 114 -7.47 5.50 -0.39
C ARG A 114 -7.36 3.99 -0.41
N VAL A 115 -6.38 3.45 0.31
CA VAL A 115 -6.25 2.01 0.51
C VAL A 115 -7.31 1.57 1.50
N VAL A 116 -8.08 0.55 1.13
CA VAL A 116 -9.12 -0.03 1.97
C VAL A 116 -8.75 -1.41 2.49
N ALA A 117 -7.82 -2.07 1.82
CA ALA A 117 -7.30 -3.38 2.23
C ALA A 117 -5.88 -3.54 1.72
N ALA A 118 -5.03 -4.16 2.52
CA ALA A 118 -3.65 -4.41 2.14
C ALA A 118 -3.14 -5.71 2.75
N HIS A 119 -2.20 -6.35 2.07
CA HIS A 119 -1.56 -7.56 2.54
C HIS A 119 -0.08 -7.53 2.13
N VAL A 120 0.79 -7.75 3.10
CA VAL A 120 2.24 -7.84 2.89
C VAL A 120 2.71 -9.19 3.40
N SER A 121 3.48 -9.90 2.58
CA SER A 121 4.08 -11.17 2.97
C SER A 121 5.52 -11.23 2.49
N VAL A 122 6.29 -12.14 3.05
CA VAL A 122 7.64 -12.44 2.57
C VAL A 122 7.79 -13.94 2.39
N ILE A 123 8.58 -14.31 1.40
CA ILE A 123 8.88 -15.72 1.12
C ILE A 123 10.39 -15.89 0.99
N ASP A 124 10.85 -17.08 1.26
CA ASP A 124 12.23 -17.48 1.02
C ASP A 124 12.29 -18.19 -0.33
N LEU A 125 13.06 -17.64 -1.24
CA LEU A 125 13.23 -18.21 -2.58
C LEU A 125 14.49 -19.04 -2.68
#